data_7b9314f141494da4c79fd3f22e4f942b
#
_entry.id   7b9314f141494da4c79fd3f22e4f942b
#
_cell.length_a   1.000
_cell.length_b   1.000
_cell.length_c   1.000
_cell.angle_alpha   90.00
_cell.angle_beta   90.00
_cell.angle_gamma   90.00
#
_symmetry.space_group_name_H-M   'P 1'
#
loop_
_entity.id
_entity.type
_entity.pdbx_description
1 polymer ?
#
loop_
_entity_poly.entity_id
_entity_poly.type
_entity_poly.pdbx_seq_one_letter_code
_entity_poly.pdbx_strand_id
1 'polypeptide(L)'
;MQLQLYNTLTRSTEPFVPIDSENRVVTFYTCGPTVYDFAHIGNFRAFLNADILRRTLEATGYSVKQVMNITDVGHMTDDSIADGGGEDKMQVASSRLAEAKKSGTLPDGVDIDPSDPLAVAEYYASAFMEDAGALGLLIVDDAKENERVMPRPTQYV
;
A
#
# COMPACT_ATOMS: atom_id res chain seq x y z
N MET A 1 25.28 -16.44 -5.34
CA MET A 1 24.43 -17.16 -6.36
C MET A 1 23.76 -16.09 -7.20
N GLN A 2 23.78 -16.17 -8.51
CA GLN A 2 23.12 -15.18 -9.36
C GLN A 2 21.62 -15.44 -9.38
N LEU A 3 20.81 -14.45 -9.00
CA LEU A 3 19.34 -14.53 -9.03
C LEU A 3 18.89 -14.66 -10.49
N GLN A 4 17.94 -15.55 -10.73
CA GLN A 4 17.30 -15.73 -12.03
C GLN A 4 15.80 -15.52 -11.88
N LEU A 5 15.21 -14.75 -12.79
CA LEU A 5 13.78 -14.47 -12.81
C LEU A 5 13.19 -14.82 -14.18
N TYR A 6 11.95 -15.27 -14.18
CA TYR A 6 11.22 -15.49 -15.41
C TYR A 6 10.80 -14.14 -16.02
N ASN A 7 11.23 -13.91 -17.25
CA ASN A 7 10.88 -12.72 -18.02
C ASN A 7 9.72 -13.04 -18.97
N THR A 8 8.57 -12.42 -18.73
CA THR A 8 7.36 -12.66 -19.54
C THR A 8 7.53 -12.17 -20.99
N LEU A 9 8.34 -11.13 -21.21
CA LEU A 9 8.58 -10.58 -22.56
C LEU A 9 9.36 -11.58 -23.44
N THR A 10 10.41 -12.16 -22.91
CA THR A 10 11.27 -13.12 -23.62
C THR A 10 10.79 -14.57 -23.45
N ARG A 11 9.84 -14.80 -22.51
CA ARG A 11 9.32 -16.12 -22.13
C ARG A 11 10.40 -17.09 -21.68
N SER A 12 11.44 -16.58 -21.04
CA SER A 12 12.58 -17.36 -20.56
C SER A 12 12.99 -16.96 -19.15
N THR A 13 13.67 -17.86 -18.46
CA THR A 13 14.31 -17.55 -17.18
C THR A 13 15.68 -16.96 -17.46
N GLU A 14 15.93 -15.77 -16.97
CA GLU A 14 17.12 -14.98 -17.26
C GLU A 14 17.81 -14.54 -15.96
N PRO A 15 19.14 -14.32 -15.99
CA PRO A 15 19.83 -13.69 -14.89
C PRO A 15 19.25 -12.30 -14.61
N PHE A 16 18.95 -12.05 -13.34
CA PHE A 16 18.48 -10.73 -12.93
C PHE A 16 19.64 -9.73 -12.98
N VAL A 17 19.42 -8.59 -13.64
CA VAL A 17 20.36 -7.48 -13.75
C VAL A 17 19.62 -6.21 -13.30
N PRO A 18 20.05 -5.56 -12.21
CA PRO A 18 19.44 -4.29 -11.79
C PRO A 18 19.79 -3.15 -12.75
N ILE A 19 19.01 -2.07 -12.70
CA ILE A 19 19.26 -0.85 -13.51
C ILE A 19 20.54 -0.14 -13.02
N ASP A 20 20.88 -0.30 -11.75
CA ASP A 20 22.10 0.25 -11.17
C ASP A 20 23.36 -0.27 -11.88
N SER A 21 24.19 0.66 -12.38
CA SER A 21 25.40 0.32 -13.15
C SER A 21 26.44 -0.48 -12.36
N GLU A 22 26.41 -0.37 -11.03
CA GLU A 22 27.29 -1.14 -10.15
C GLU A 22 26.70 -2.51 -9.77
N ASN A 23 25.50 -2.83 -10.24
CA ASN A 23 24.76 -4.06 -9.94
C ASN A 23 24.59 -4.35 -8.42
N ARG A 24 24.45 -3.31 -7.60
CA ARG A 24 24.35 -3.45 -6.15
C ARG A 24 22.99 -3.02 -5.59
N VAL A 25 22.35 -2.04 -6.22
CA VAL A 25 21.10 -1.45 -5.73
C VAL A 25 19.95 -1.84 -6.64
N VAL A 26 18.89 -2.36 -6.04
CA VAL A 26 17.62 -2.60 -6.71
C VAL A 26 16.62 -1.58 -6.22
N THR A 27 16.02 -0.83 -7.14
CA THR A 27 14.93 0.07 -6.84
C THR A 27 13.65 -0.50 -7.43
N PHE A 28 12.57 -0.54 -6.66
CA PHE A 28 11.26 -0.87 -7.20
C PHE A 28 10.13 -0.15 -6.47
N TYR A 29 9.07 0.06 -7.20
CA TYR A 29 7.86 0.68 -6.73
C TYR A 29 6.74 -0.33 -6.69
N THR A 30 5.95 -0.31 -5.62
CA THR A 30 4.74 -1.12 -5.47
C THR A 30 3.55 -0.23 -5.17
N CYS A 31 2.40 -0.55 -5.77
CA CYS A 31 1.17 0.09 -5.35
C CYS A 31 0.81 -0.37 -3.94
N GLY A 32 0.51 0.58 -3.07
CA GLY A 32 0.01 0.33 -1.74
C GLY A 32 -1.53 0.38 -1.68
N PRO A 33 -2.09 0.51 -0.48
CA PRO A 33 -3.54 0.56 -0.30
C PRO A 33 -4.11 1.87 -0.81
N THR A 34 -5.39 1.82 -1.15
CA THR A 34 -6.24 2.99 -1.22
C THR A 34 -7.11 3.01 0.03
N VAL A 35 -7.02 4.08 0.80
CA VAL A 35 -7.48 4.13 2.19
C VAL A 35 -8.91 4.64 2.31
N TYR A 36 -9.85 3.90 1.76
CA TYR A 36 -11.29 4.09 1.90
C TYR A 36 -12.00 2.92 2.60
N ASP A 37 -11.26 1.85 2.91
CA ASP A 37 -11.75 0.67 3.63
C ASP A 37 -10.57 -0.06 4.27
N PHE A 38 -10.86 -1.00 5.17
CA PHE A 38 -9.83 -1.88 5.71
C PHE A 38 -9.23 -2.77 4.62
N ALA A 39 -7.92 -2.89 4.63
CA ALA A 39 -7.25 -3.83 3.75
C ALA A 39 -7.61 -5.27 4.15
N HIS A 40 -8.09 -6.05 3.19
CA HIS A 40 -8.41 -7.45 3.41
C HIS A 40 -7.25 -8.37 2.98
N ILE A 41 -7.36 -9.66 3.28
CA ILE A 41 -6.31 -10.66 3.00
C ILE A 41 -5.88 -10.69 1.53
N GLY A 42 -6.77 -10.38 0.59
CA GLY A 42 -6.45 -10.30 -0.84
C GLY A 42 -5.49 -9.15 -1.16
N ASN A 43 -5.64 -8.01 -0.50
CA ASN A 43 -4.72 -6.87 -0.62
C ASN A 43 -3.36 -7.22 0.00
N PHE A 44 -3.36 -7.76 1.21
CA PHE A 44 -2.13 -8.16 1.89
C PHE A 44 -1.33 -9.23 1.15
N ARG A 45 -2.00 -10.12 0.40
CA ARG A 45 -1.30 -11.07 -0.47
C ARG A 45 -0.40 -10.38 -1.50
N ALA A 46 -0.85 -9.27 -2.09
CA ALA A 46 -0.03 -8.51 -3.04
C ALA A 46 1.16 -7.84 -2.34
N PHE A 47 0.93 -7.24 -1.18
CA PHE A 47 1.98 -6.57 -0.39
C PHE A 47 3.02 -7.58 0.14
N LEU A 48 2.58 -8.75 0.60
CA LEU A 48 3.47 -9.83 1.03
C LEU A 48 4.32 -10.36 -0.13
N ASN A 49 3.76 -10.48 -1.35
CA ASN A 49 4.56 -10.88 -2.52
C ASN A 49 5.69 -9.88 -2.81
N ALA A 50 5.43 -8.58 -2.67
CA ALA A 50 6.45 -7.55 -2.82
C ALA A 50 7.52 -7.65 -1.72
N ASP A 51 7.11 -7.89 -0.47
CA ASP A 51 8.02 -8.07 0.66
C ASP A 51 8.89 -9.33 0.51
N ILE A 52 8.31 -10.44 0.05
CA ILE A 52 9.06 -11.68 -0.26
C ILE A 52 10.09 -11.42 -1.37
N LEU A 53 9.71 -10.69 -2.44
CA LEU A 53 10.67 -10.31 -3.48
C LEU A 53 11.81 -9.49 -2.89
N ARG A 54 11.51 -8.48 -2.09
CA ARG A 54 12.51 -7.66 -1.39
C ARG A 54 13.46 -8.53 -0.58
N ARG A 55 12.95 -9.38 0.30
CA ARG A 55 13.77 -10.28 1.13
C ARG A 55 14.63 -11.22 0.30
N THR A 56 14.11 -11.69 -0.83
CA THR A 56 14.87 -12.53 -1.74
C THR A 56 16.04 -11.77 -2.37
N LEU A 57 15.81 -10.53 -2.79
CA LEU A 57 16.86 -9.67 -3.34
C LEU A 57 17.93 -9.38 -2.29
N GLU A 58 17.54 -9.00 -1.07
CA GLU A 58 18.46 -8.74 0.05
C GLU A 58 19.26 -9.99 0.42
N ALA A 59 18.61 -11.16 0.50
CA ALA A 59 19.28 -12.44 0.77
C ALA A 59 20.27 -12.86 -0.32
N THR A 60 20.09 -12.36 -1.55
CA THR A 60 21.04 -12.59 -2.66
C THR A 60 22.12 -11.53 -2.77
N GLY A 61 22.16 -10.57 -1.84
CA GLY A 61 23.24 -9.60 -1.68
C GLY A 61 23.00 -8.24 -2.31
N TYR A 62 21.77 -7.96 -2.76
CA TYR A 62 21.41 -6.61 -3.24
C TYR A 62 21.00 -5.70 -2.07
N SER A 63 21.27 -4.41 -2.19
CA SER A 63 20.62 -3.38 -1.40
C SER A 63 19.30 -3.00 -2.07
N VAL A 64 18.20 -2.99 -1.33
CA VAL A 64 16.88 -2.71 -1.92
C VAL A 64 16.35 -1.36 -1.46
N LYS A 65 15.88 -0.56 -2.42
CA LYS A 65 15.14 0.67 -2.18
C LYS A 65 13.71 0.48 -2.70
N GLN A 66 12.80 0.19 -1.79
CA GLN A 66 11.38 0.03 -2.09
C GLN A 66 10.64 1.33 -1.79
N VAL A 67 9.67 1.65 -2.65
CA VAL A 67 8.65 2.68 -2.39
C VAL A 67 7.28 2.05 -2.58
N MET A 68 6.36 2.35 -1.66
CA MET A 68 4.96 1.93 -1.72
C MET A 68 4.08 3.14 -1.38
N ASN A 69 3.25 3.61 -2.31
CA ASN A 69 2.36 4.73 -2.01
C ASN A 69 1.17 4.31 -1.14
N ILE A 70 0.60 5.27 -0.42
CA ILE A 70 -0.73 5.17 0.19
C ILE A 70 -1.63 6.18 -0.53
N THR A 71 -2.67 5.71 -1.23
CA THR A 71 -3.59 6.61 -1.95
C THR A 71 -4.67 7.11 -1.00
N ASP A 72 -4.56 8.35 -0.58
CA ASP A 72 -5.43 9.01 0.42
C ASP A 72 -6.37 10.06 -0.18
N VAL A 73 -6.26 10.34 -1.48
CA VAL A 73 -7.19 11.22 -2.23
C VAL A 73 -7.41 10.68 -3.63
N GLY A 74 -8.54 10.99 -4.21
CA GLY A 74 -8.91 10.68 -5.59
C GLY A 74 -10.39 10.32 -5.72
N HIS A 75 -10.99 10.57 -6.87
CA HIS A 75 -12.29 10.01 -7.23
C HIS A 75 -12.14 8.52 -7.50
N MET A 76 -12.75 7.72 -6.65
CA MET A 76 -12.67 6.28 -6.73
C MET A 76 -14.04 5.70 -7.02
N THR A 77 -14.37 5.69 -8.30
CA THR A 77 -15.53 4.97 -8.81
C THR A 77 -15.27 3.46 -8.84
N ASP A 78 -16.33 2.68 -8.76
CA ASP A 78 -16.23 1.22 -8.88
C ASP A 78 -15.83 0.85 -10.31
N ASP A 79 -14.61 0.31 -10.48
CA ASP A 79 -14.07 -0.13 -11.79
C ASP A 79 -14.91 -1.23 -12.46
N SER A 80 -15.89 -1.81 -11.74
CA SER A 80 -16.82 -2.80 -12.29
C SER A 80 -17.92 -2.19 -13.17
N ILE A 81 -18.09 -0.86 -13.14
CA ILE A 81 -19.10 -0.13 -13.91
C ILE A 81 -18.39 0.70 -15.01
N ALA A 82 -18.48 0.22 -16.25
CA ALA A 82 -17.80 0.81 -17.42
C ALA A 82 -18.15 2.29 -17.73
N ASP A 83 -19.21 2.84 -17.12
CA ASP A 83 -19.71 4.21 -17.37
C ASP A 83 -19.41 5.21 -16.24
N GLY A 84 -18.57 4.88 -15.26
CA GLY A 84 -18.17 5.83 -14.21
C GLY A 84 -19.31 6.26 -13.27
N GLY A 85 -20.42 5.55 -13.21
CA GLY A 85 -21.62 5.88 -12.43
C GLY A 85 -21.68 5.23 -11.03
N GLY A 86 -20.57 4.80 -10.46
CA GLY A 86 -20.50 4.24 -9.10
C GLY A 86 -20.48 5.33 -8.03
N GLU A 87 -20.99 5.03 -6.83
CA GLU A 87 -20.82 5.89 -5.65
C GLU A 87 -19.33 6.09 -5.36
N ASP A 88 -18.96 7.31 -4.96
CA ASP A 88 -17.61 7.62 -4.51
C ASP A 88 -17.29 6.77 -3.27
N LYS A 89 -16.28 5.90 -3.37
CA LYS A 89 -15.87 4.99 -2.28
C LYS A 89 -15.51 5.74 -0.99
N MET A 90 -14.97 6.96 -1.09
CA MET A 90 -14.71 7.80 0.07
C MET A 90 -16.01 8.25 0.75
N GLN A 91 -17.05 8.55 -0.02
CA GLN A 91 -18.36 8.92 0.53
C GLN A 91 -19.04 7.71 1.21
N VAL A 92 -18.88 6.53 0.65
CA VAL A 92 -19.34 5.27 1.27
C VAL A 92 -18.57 5.02 2.58
N ALA A 93 -17.26 5.21 2.62
CA ALA A 93 -16.44 5.07 3.80
C ALA A 93 -16.87 6.05 4.91
N SER A 94 -17.07 7.34 4.56
CA SER A 94 -17.58 8.37 5.46
C SER A 94 -18.94 7.98 6.06
N SER A 95 -19.86 7.48 5.23
CA SER A 95 -21.19 7.07 5.68
C SER A 95 -21.12 5.89 6.64
N ARG A 96 -20.29 4.88 6.37
CA ARG A 96 -20.06 3.72 7.25
C ARG A 96 -19.50 4.15 8.61
N LEU A 97 -18.50 5.04 8.62
CA LEU A 97 -17.91 5.54 9.86
C LEU A 97 -18.90 6.41 10.66
N ALA A 98 -19.72 7.20 9.98
CA ALA A 98 -20.79 7.97 10.64
C ALA A 98 -21.83 7.05 11.32
N GLU A 99 -22.18 5.94 10.68
CA GLU A 99 -23.09 4.94 11.25
C GLU A 99 -22.43 4.20 12.42
N ALA A 100 -21.17 3.79 12.28
CA ALA A 100 -20.41 3.15 13.34
C ALA A 100 -20.25 4.08 14.57
N LYS A 101 -20.03 5.39 14.37
CA LYS A 101 -19.96 6.38 15.43
C LYS A 101 -21.33 6.52 16.15
N LYS A 102 -22.44 6.55 15.42
CA LYS A 102 -23.79 6.63 15.98
C LYS A 102 -24.19 5.38 16.76
N SER A 103 -23.80 4.21 16.28
CA SER A 103 -24.10 2.93 16.92
C SER A 103 -23.14 2.57 18.06
N GLY A 104 -22.08 3.36 18.26
CA GLY A 104 -21.06 3.07 19.29
C GLY A 104 -20.24 1.82 19.01
N THR A 105 -20.09 1.45 17.73
CA THR A 105 -19.30 0.27 17.30
C THR A 105 -17.88 0.62 16.88
N LEU A 106 -17.48 1.91 16.92
CA LEU A 106 -16.08 2.29 16.78
C LEU A 106 -15.25 1.74 17.95
N PRO A 107 -13.99 1.39 17.72
CA PRO A 107 -13.09 1.00 18.80
C PRO A 107 -12.97 2.08 19.87
N ASP A 108 -12.74 1.66 21.13
CA ASP A 108 -12.56 2.58 22.24
C ASP A 108 -11.42 3.57 21.98
N GLY A 109 -11.70 4.86 22.22
CA GLY A 109 -10.72 5.94 22.05
C GLY A 109 -10.58 6.48 20.62
N VAL A 110 -11.34 5.96 19.66
CA VAL A 110 -11.38 6.50 18.29
C VAL A 110 -12.39 7.64 18.24
N ASP A 111 -11.89 8.88 18.13
CA ASP A 111 -12.69 10.06 17.83
C ASP A 111 -12.34 10.57 16.44
N ILE A 112 -13.23 10.30 15.50
CA ILE A 112 -13.08 10.67 14.08
C ILE A 112 -14.25 11.54 13.66
N ASP A 113 -13.97 12.55 12.82
CA ASP A 113 -15.00 13.27 12.09
C ASP A 113 -15.25 12.58 10.73
N PRO A 114 -16.37 11.86 10.57
CA PRO A 114 -16.66 11.17 9.31
C PRO A 114 -16.97 12.12 8.15
N SER A 115 -17.18 13.41 8.40
CA SER A 115 -17.42 14.43 7.37
C SER A 115 -16.11 14.99 6.79
N ASP A 116 -14.97 14.73 7.43
CA ASP A 116 -13.64 15.10 6.95
C ASP A 116 -13.00 13.92 6.17
N PRO A 117 -12.89 14.01 4.83
CA PRO A 117 -12.30 12.94 4.04
C PRO A 117 -10.85 12.61 4.41
N LEU A 118 -10.08 13.60 4.90
CA LEU A 118 -8.71 13.37 5.32
C LEU A 118 -8.65 12.61 6.64
N ALA A 119 -9.56 12.89 7.58
CA ALA A 119 -9.66 12.12 8.81
C ALA A 119 -10.08 10.67 8.54
N VAL A 120 -10.99 10.45 7.59
CA VAL A 120 -11.40 9.12 7.12
C VAL A 120 -10.22 8.37 6.52
N ALA A 121 -9.47 9.00 5.60
CA ALA A 121 -8.30 8.41 4.97
C ALA A 121 -7.21 8.06 6.00
N GLU A 122 -6.96 8.94 6.97
CA GLU A 122 -5.97 8.71 8.02
C GLU A 122 -6.35 7.53 8.93
N TYR A 123 -7.63 7.38 9.25
CA TYR A 123 -8.12 6.25 10.02
C TYR A 123 -7.81 4.91 9.37
N TYR A 124 -8.15 4.77 8.07
CA TYR A 124 -7.87 3.54 7.34
C TYR A 124 -6.37 3.35 7.03
N ALA A 125 -5.62 4.43 6.82
CA ALA A 125 -4.17 4.37 6.67
C ALA A 125 -3.50 3.86 7.94
N SER A 126 -3.92 4.34 9.10
CA SER A 126 -3.41 3.89 10.39
C SER A 126 -3.70 2.41 10.64
N ALA A 127 -4.92 1.96 10.35
CA ALA A 127 -5.28 0.55 10.44
C ALA A 127 -4.44 -0.33 9.49
N PHE A 128 -4.21 0.13 8.25
CA PHE A 128 -3.31 -0.55 7.33
C PHE A 128 -1.88 -0.66 7.88
N MET A 129 -1.34 0.42 8.45
CA MET A 129 0.01 0.42 9.00
C MET A 129 0.16 -0.54 10.19
N GLU A 130 -0.88 -0.64 11.04
CA GLU A 130 -0.92 -1.59 12.15
C GLU A 130 -0.90 -3.04 11.64
N ASP A 131 -1.80 -3.39 10.72
CA ASP A 131 -1.91 -4.73 10.15
C ASP A 131 -0.64 -5.12 9.37
N ALA A 132 -0.11 -4.20 8.55
CA ALA A 132 1.11 -4.40 7.80
C ALA A 132 2.33 -4.61 8.72
N GLY A 133 2.38 -3.86 9.83
CA GLY A 133 3.39 -4.03 10.87
C GLY A 133 3.26 -5.38 11.58
N ALA A 134 2.03 -5.81 11.92
CA ALA A 134 1.77 -7.11 12.53
C ALA A 134 2.16 -8.29 11.61
N LEU A 135 2.04 -8.10 10.29
CA LEU A 135 2.50 -9.06 9.28
C LEU A 135 4.03 -8.99 9.04
N GLY A 136 4.72 -8.00 9.61
CA GLY A 136 6.16 -7.84 9.50
C GLY A 136 6.63 -7.37 8.13
N LEU A 137 5.83 -6.55 7.42
CA LEU A 137 6.25 -5.94 6.15
C LEU A 137 7.41 -4.96 6.38
N LEU A 138 8.54 -5.17 5.76
CA LEU A 138 9.76 -4.37 5.95
C LEU A 138 9.57 -2.89 5.58
N ILE A 139 8.69 -2.59 4.64
CA ILE A 139 8.40 -1.21 4.22
C ILE A 139 7.82 -0.36 5.36
N VAL A 140 7.14 -0.97 6.32
CA VAL A 140 6.59 -0.28 7.51
C VAL A 140 7.71 0.19 8.42
N ASP A 141 8.75 -0.62 8.59
CA ASP A 141 9.91 -0.22 9.41
C ASP A 141 10.72 0.87 8.71
N ASP A 142 10.93 0.76 7.39
CA ASP A 142 11.54 1.84 6.62
C ASP A 142 10.76 3.16 6.74
N ALA A 143 9.43 3.11 6.75
CA ALA A 143 8.58 4.29 6.82
C ALA A 143 8.68 5.01 8.19
N LYS A 144 9.00 4.30 9.27
CA LYS A 144 9.28 4.89 10.58
C LYS A 144 10.56 5.76 10.57
N GLU A 145 11.53 5.38 9.73
CA GLU A 145 12.78 6.10 9.58
C GLU A 145 12.70 7.19 8.49
N ASN A 146 11.94 6.93 7.43
CA ASN A 146 11.79 7.82 6.28
C ASN A 146 10.39 7.69 5.66
N GLU A 147 9.50 8.61 5.99
CA GLU A 147 8.12 8.64 5.47
C GLU A 147 8.03 8.69 3.94
N ARG A 148 9.08 9.17 3.25
CA ARG A 148 9.11 9.26 1.78
C ARG A 148 9.09 7.91 1.07
N VAL A 149 9.32 6.81 1.78
CA VAL A 149 9.19 5.47 1.20
C VAL A 149 7.73 5.03 1.09
N MET A 150 6.83 5.72 1.81
CA MET A 150 5.38 5.54 1.71
C MET A 150 4.67 6.87 1.43
N PRO A 151 4.91 7.48 0.24
CA PRO A 151 4.37 8.79 -0.11
C PRO A 151 2.85 8.75 -0.21
N ARG A 152 2.22 9.86 0.17
CA ARG A 152 0.77 10.09 0.05
C ARG A 152 0.52 11.22 -0.94
N PRO A 153 -0.46 11.10 -1.86
CA PRO A 153 -0.81 12.18 -2.79
C PRO A 153 -1.07 13.53 -2.13
N THR A 154 -1.75 13.56 -0.96
CA THR A 154 -2.00 14.80 -0.21
C THR A 154 -0.75 15.55 0.23
N GLN A 155 0.41 14.91 0.26
CA GLN A 155 1.69 15.58 0.58
C GLN A 155 2.26 16.37 -0.61
N TYR A 156 1.68 16.24 -1.81
CA TYR A 156 2.22 16.77 -3.06
C TYR A 156 1.22 17.66 -3.83
N VAL A 157 0.08 17.97 -3.28
CA VAL A 157 -0.97 18.87 -3.85
C VAL A 157 -1.10 20.15 -3.05
#